data_54fd8062672596d50acff7b844f525c1
#
_entry.id   54fd8062672596d50acff7b844f525c1
#
_cell.length_a   1.000
_cell.length_b   1.000
_cell.length_c   1.000
_cell.angle_alpha   90.00
_cell.angle_beta   90.00
_cell.angle_gamma   90.00
#
_symmetry.space_group_name_H-M   'P 1'
#
loop_
_entity.id
_entity.type
_entity.pdbx_description
1 polymer ?
#
loop_
_entity_poly.entity_id
_entity_poly.type
_entity_poly.pdbx_seq_one_letter_code
_entity_poly.pdbx_strand_id
1 'polypeptide(L)'
;MGKQTKYIFVTGGVLSGVGKGITAASIGAVLQAKGIKVSIQKCDPYLNVDAGLLNPAEHGECFVTRDGAETDLDLGHYERFLDIELTQKNATLAGRLLSELIADERAGKFHGKTVQLIPHLTHAIQESIIAAGEDSDVHIVEIGGTVGDYEGLSFIEAIREFAHKIGKERCLYAHVVYVPFIDTSKEFK
;
A
#
# COMPACT_ATOMS: atom_id res chain seq x y z
N MET A 1 -25.02 7.10 12.49
CA MET A 1 -24.12 6.19 11.77
C MET A 1 -22.75 6.81 11.78
N GLY A 2 -21.74 6.12 12.34
CA GLY A 2 -20.37 6.62 12.32
C GLY A 2 -19.88 6.77 10.86
N LYS A 3 -19.06 7.77 10.63
CA LYS A 3 -18.43 8.01 9.33
C LYS A 3 -17.59 6.80 8.96
N GLN A 4 -17.83 6.18 7.83
CA GLN A 4 -17.11 4.98 7.39
C GLN A 4 -16.08 5.37 6.34
N THR A 5 -14.80 5.09 6.59
CA THR A 5 -13.70 5.33 5.65
C THR A 5 -13.93 4.59 4.33
N LYS A 6 -13.69 5.28 3.21
CA LYS A 6 -13.62 4.68 1.87
C LYS A 6 -12.16 4.45 1.48
N TYR A 7 -11.90 3.45 0.65
CA TYR A 7 -10.55 3.04 0.30
C TYR A 7 -10.31 3.11 -1.20
N ILE A 8 -9.16 3.64 -1.59
CA ILE A 8 -8.70 3.67 -2.98
C ILE A 8 -7.39 2.87 -3.04
N PHE A 9 -7.42 1.74 -3.73
CA PHE A 9 -6.25 0.89 -3.95
C PHE A 9 -5.60 1.26 -5.27
N VAL A 10 -4.35 1.72 -5.23
CA VAL A 10 -3.56 2.06 -6.41
C VAL A 10 -2.57 0.93 -6.68
N THR A 11 -2.71 0.28 -7.81
CA THR A 11 -1.84 -0.81 -8.27
C THR A 11 -1.21 -0.46 -9.61
N GLY A 12 -0.17 -1.17 -10.03
CA GLY A 12 0.45 -0.95 -11.32
C GLY A 12 0.79 -2.24 -12.03
N GLY A 13 0.80 -2.19 -13.36
CA GLY A 13 1.13 -3.31 -14.21
C GLY A 13 2.25 -3.01 -15.19
N VAL A 14 2.87 -4.08 -15.72
CA VAL A 14 3.86 -4.10 -16.82
C VAL A 14 5.24 -3.58 -16.44
N LEU A 15 5.36 -2.38 -15.87
CA LEU A 15 6.64 -1.72 -15.59
C LEU A 15 6.67 -1.14 -14.17
N SER A 16 7.83 -1.24 -13.50
CA SER A 16 8.13 -0.41 -12.34
C SER A 16 8.29 1.06 -12.79
N GLY A 17 8.03 2.00 -11.90
CA GLY A 17 8.13 3.43 -12.24
C GLY A 17 7.02 3.96 -13.16
N VAL A 18 5.92 3.22 -13.35
CA VAL A 18 4.77 3.62 -14.20
C VAL A 18 4.02 4.85 -13.66
N GLY A 19 4.34 5.29 -12.43
CA GLY A 19 3.74 6.48 -11.83
C GLY A 19 2.63 6.21 -10.81
N LYS A 20 2.65 5.05 -10.13
CA LYS A 20 1.69 4.75 -9.05
C LYS A 20 1.72 5.79 -7.95
N GLY A 21 2.90 6.12 -7.40
CA GLY A 21 3.07 7.06 -6.30
C GLY A 21 2.53 8.45 -6.63
N ILE A 22 2.92 8.99 -7.78
CA ILE A 22 2.42 10.30 -8.24
C ILE A 22 0.90 10.28 -8.48
N THR A 23 0.36 9.17 -8.98
CA THR A 23 -1.08 9.00 -9.18
C THR A 23 -1.81 8.98 -7.83
N ALA A 24 -1.32 8.20 -6.86
CA ALA A 24 -1.89 8.10 -5.52
C ALA A 24 -1.89 9.47 -4.81
N ALA A 25 -0.73 10.15 -4.81
CA ALA A 25 -0.58 11.47 -4.22
C ALA A 25 -1.48 12.52 -4.91
N SER A 26 -1.57 12.51 -6.23
CA SER A 26 -2.43 13.44 -6.99
C SER A 26 -3.91 13.22 -6.72
N ILE A 27 -4.37 11.97 -6.63
CA ILE A 27 -5.75 11.66 -6.22
C ILE A 27 -6.02 12.25 -4.83
N GLY A 28 -5.09 12.06 -3.89
CA GLY A 28 -5.19 12.60 -2.54
C GLY A 28 -5.31 14.13 -2.53
N ALA A 29 -4.42 14.83 -3.24
CA ALA A 29 -4.44 16.29 -3.34
C ALA A 29 -5.74 16.84 -3.93
N VAL A 30 -6.27 16.17 -4.97
CA VAL A 30 -7.57 16.55 -5.58
C VAL A 30 -8.72 16.35 -4.59
N LEU A 31 -8.70 15.27 -3.80
CA LEU A 31 -9.72 15.01 -2.79
C LEU A 31 -9.64 16.02 -1.64
N GLN A 32 -8.44 16.36 -1.17
CA GLN A 32 -8.22 17.40 -0.15
C GLN A 32 -8.71 18.77 -0.61
N ALA A 33 -8.46 19.13 -1.87
CA ALA A 33 -8.96 20.37 -2.45
C ALA A 33 -10.51 20.46 -2.47
N LYS A 34 -11.19 19.32 -2.35
CA LYS A 34 -12.64 19.21 -2.20
C LYS A 34 -13.11 19.15 -0.73
N GLY A 35 -12.21 19.34 0.23
CA GLY A 35 -12.51 19.29 1.66
C GLY A 35 -12.65 17.89 2.25
N ILE A 36 -12.18 16.86 1.55
CA ILE A 36 -12.21 15.46 2.03
C ILE A 36 -10.96 15.20 2.85
N LYS A 37 -11.11 14.63 4.05
CA LYS A 37 -9.99 14.22 4.90
C LYS A 37 -9.35 12.95 4.32
N VAL A 38 -8.13 13.07 3.82
CA VAL A 38 -7.39 12.00 3.16
C VAL A 38 -6.26 11.50 4.05
N SER A 39 -6.03 10.20 4.06
CA SER A 39 -4.78 9.56 4.47
C SER A 39 -4.24 8.70 3.33
N ILE A 40 -2.94 8.39 3.37
CA ILE A 40 -2.26 7.59 2.35
C ILE A 40 -1.31 6.60 2.99
N GLN A 41 -1.15 5.43 2.39
CA GLN A 41 -0.27 4.36 2.85
C GLN A 41 0.45 3.72 1.67
N LYS A 42 1.71 3.37 1.89
CA LYS A 42 2.52 2.53 1.02
C LYS A 42 2.55 1.11 1.54
N CYS A 43 2.26 0.16 0.69
CA CYS A 43 2.36 -1.27 0.96
C CYS A 43 3.37 -1.91 0.02
N ASP A 44 4.52 -2.32 0.55
CA ASP A 44 5.61 -2.91 -0.23
C ASP A 44 5.73 -4.41 0.01
N PRO A 45 5.72 -5.23 -1.06
CA PRO A 45 5.67 -6.68 -0.96
C PRO A 45 7.03 -7.34 -0.68
N TYR A 46 8.14 -6.61 -0.71
CA TYR A 46 9.46 -7.19 -0.49
C TYR A 46 9.70 -7.57 0.99
N LEU A 47 10.69 -8.48 1.20
CA LEU A 47 10.94 -9.10 2.50
C LEU A 47 11.82 -8.29 3.46
N ASN A 48 12.15 -7.07 3.14
CA ASN A 48 12.83 -6.17 4.06
C ASN A 48 11.92 -5.79 5.23
N VAL A 49 12.49 -5.71 6.42
CA VAL A 49 11.73 -5.37 7.64
C VAL A 49 11.51 -3.87 7.75
N ASP A 50 12.47 -3.10 7.25
CA ASP A 50 12.43 -1.64 7.13
C ASP A 50 13.16 -1.21 5.85
N ALA A 51 13.16 0.08 5.57
CA ALA A 51 13.79 0.64 4.37
C ALA A 51 15.25 1.08 4.56
N GLY A 52 15.78 1.04 5.78
CA GLY A 52 17.11 1.58 6.10
C GLY A 52 18.27 0.89 5.40
N LEU A 53 18.10 -0.38 5.03
CA LEU A 53 19.12 -1.18 4.32
C LEU A 53 18.82 -1.37 2.82
N LEU A 54 17.79 -0.73 2.30
CA LEU A 54 17.49 -0.78 0.86
C LEU A 54 18.58 -0.05 0.06
N ASN A 55 18.88 -0.57 -1.14
CA ASN A 55 19.83 0.05 -2.04
C ASN A 55 19.27 1.39 -2.58
N PRO A 56 19.90 2.55 -2.28
CA PRO A 56 19.40 3.84 -2.73
C PRO A 56 19.38 4.00 -4.26
N ALA A 57 20.20 3.25 -4.99
CA ALA A 57 20.19 3.28 -6.47
C ALA A 57 18.94 2.64 -7.07
N GLU A 58 18.24 1.76 -6.33
CA GLU A 58 17.05 1.05 -6.77
C GLU A 58 15.77 1.65 -6.19
N HIS A 59 15.81 2.09 -4.93
CA HIS A 59 14.64 2.51 -4.18
C HIS A 59 14.63 4.01 -3.82
N GLY A 60 15.68 4.75 -4.18
CA GLY A 60 15.89 6.10 -3.68
C GLY A 60 16.42 6.13 -2.26
N GLU A 61 16.62 7.32 -1.73
CA GLU A 61 17.07 7.51 -0.36
C GLU A 61 15.97 7.13 0.65
N CYS A 62 16.40 6.59 1.80
CA CYS A 62 15.50 6.30 2.91
C CYS A 62 14.86 7.60 3.43
N PHE A 63 13.55 7.63 3.57
CA PHE A 63 12.81 8.72 4.18
C PHE A 63 12.50 8.38 5.64
N VAL A 64 12.83 9.29 6.55
CA VAL A 64 12.54 9.11 7.98
C VAL A 64 11.32 9.94 8.35
N THR A 65 10.27 9.25 8.82
CA THR A 65 9.05 9.89 9.28
C THR A 65 9.24 10.62 10.62
N ARG A 66 8.29 11.45 11.01
CA ARG A 66 8.34 12.21 12.27
C ARG A 66 8.51 11.32 13.51
N ASP A 67 7.96 10.13 13.52
CA ASP A 67 8.10 9.15 14.59
C ASP A 67 9.36 8.29 14.51
N GLY A 68 10.28 8.61 13.58
CA GLY A 68 11.60 7.99 13.44
C GLY A 68 11.61 6.69 12.64
N ALA A 69 10.54 6.34 11.95
CA ALA A 69 10.51 5.15 11.10
C ALA A 69 11.27 5.37 9.80
N GLU A 70 12.13 4.42 9.45
CA GLU A 70 12.82 4.36 8.16
C GLU A 70 11.90 3.78 7.10
N THR A 71 11.56 4.58 6.09
CA THR A 71 10.55 4.24 5.08
C THR A 71 11.06 4.50 3.67
N ASP A 72 10.30 4.02 2.69
CA ASP A 72 10.54 4.30 1.28
C ASP A 72 10.38 5.81 0.98
N LEU A 73 11.15 6.31 0.01
CA LEU A 73 11.14 7.71 -0.43
C LEU A 73 9.75 8.21 -0.84
N ASP A 74 8.88 7.33 -1.29
CA ASP A 74 7.50 7.66 -1.69
C ASP A 74 6.72 8.34 -0.56
N LEU A 75 6.99 8.01 0.71
CA LEU A 75 6.33 8.68 1.83
C LEU A 75 6.67 10.17 1.88
N GLY A 76 7.92 10.54 1.59
CA GLY A 76 8.31 11.94 1.49
C GLY A 76 7.60 12.66 0.34
N HIS A 77 7.35 11.98 -0.77
CA HIS A 77 6.54 12.52 -1.86
C HIS A 77 5.09 12.73 -1.43
N TYR A 78 4.50 11.78 -0.70
CA TYR A 78 3.13 11.91 -0.20
C TYR A 78 2.99 13.07 0.77
N GLU A 79 3.90 13.22 1.73
CA GLU A 79 3.88 14.35 2.66
C GLU A 79 3.90 15.69 1.91
N ARG A 80 4.76 15.82 0.91
CA ARG A 80 4.89 17.04 0.11
C ARG A 80 3.64 17.35 -0.72
N PHE A 81 3.00 16.32 -1.31
CA PHE A 81 1.81 16.50 -2.14
C PHE A 81 0.55 16.81 -1.32
N LEU A 82 0.45 16.23 -0.13
CA LEU A 82 -0.75 16.29 0.69
C LEU A 82 -0.63 17.30 1.84
N ASP A 83 0.56 17.87 2.06
CA ASP A 83 0.85 18.75 3.20
C ASP A 83 0.41 18.11 4.54
N ILE A 84 0.80 16.87 4.75
CA ILE A 84 0.50 16.07 5.95
C ILE A 84 1.78 15.44 6.50
N GLU A 85 1.79 15.11 7.77
CA GLU A 85 2.83 14.30 8.39
C GLU A 85 2.39 12.83 8.41
N LEU A 86 3.29 11.94 7.98
CA LEU A 86 3.09 10.49 8.00
C LEU A 86 3.89 9.86 9.14
N THR A 87 3.51 8.65 9.47
CA THR A 87 4.12 7.84 10.53
C THR A 87 4.40 6.43 10.05
N GLN A 88 5.01 5.61 10.89
CA GLN A 88 5.23 4.20 10.61
C GLN A 88 3.96 3.45 10.17
N LYS A 89 2.78 3.85 10.65
CA LYS A 89 1.49 3.26 10.23
C LYS A 89 1.22 3.40 8.73
N ASN A 90 1.84 4.38 8.08
CA ASN A 90 1.65 4.65 6.67
C ASN A 90 2.61 3.86 5.76
N ALA A 91 3.49 3.04 6.35
CA ALA A 91 4.41 2.15 5.63
C ALA A 91 4.21 0.70 6.09
N THR A 92 3.76 -0.16 5.19
CA THR A 92 3.57 -1.58 5.46
C THR A 92 4.48 -2.40 4.56
N LEU A 93 5.40 -3.14 5.17
CA LEU A 93 6.33 -4.02 4.47
C LEU A 93 5.99 -5.48 4.76
N ALA A 94 6.02 -6.34 3.73
CA ALA A 94 5.76 -7.77 3.86
C ALA A 94 6.71 -8.42 4.86
N GLY A 95 7.99 -8.07 4.83
CA GLY A 95 8.99 -8.64 5.73
C GLY A 95 8.69 -8.36 7.20
N ARG A 96 8.22 -7.16 7.54
CA ARG A 96 7.79 -6.83 8.90
C ARG A 96 6.60 -7.68 9.34
N LEU A 97 5.54 -7.71 8.55
CA LEU A 97 4.34 -8.50 8.86
C LEU A 97 4.64 -10.00 8.99
N LEU A 98 5.50 -10.54 8.12
CA LEU A 98 5.94 -11.93 8.20
C LEU A 98 6.75 -12.20 9.46
N SER A 99 7.65 -11.29 9.84
CA SER A 99 8.45 -11.43 11.06
C SER A 99 7.56 -11.42 12.31
N GLU A 100 6.59 -10.53 12.37
CA GLU A 100 5.59 -10.48 13.45
C GLU A 100 4.74 -11.74 13.49
N LEU A 101 4.27 -12.22 12.33
CA LEU A 101 3.48 -13.44 12.21
C LEU A 101 4.25 -14.68 12.68
N ILE A 102 5.53 -14.80 12.32
CA ILE A 102 6.40 -15.88 12.76
C ILE A 102 6.68 -15.78 14.26
N ALA A 103 6.92 -14.58 14.79
CA ALA A 103 7.09 -14.37 16.23
C ALA A 103 5.84 -14.76 17.02
N ASP A 104 4.67 -14.44 16.52
CA ASP A 104 3.39 -14.81 17.12
C ASP A 104 3.13 -16.33 17.09
N GLU A 105 3.52 -17.00 16.01
CA GLU A 105 3.49 -18.46 15.94
C GLU A 105 4.42 -19.08 17.01
N ARG A 106 5.66 -18.60 17.08
CA ARG A 106 6.64 -19.08 18.08
C ARG A 106 6.19 -18.80 19.53
N ALA A 107 5.44 -17.74 19.75
CA ALA A 107 4.83 -17.42 21.04
C ALA A 107 3.56 -18.25 21.36
N GLY A 108 3.11 -19.11 20.44
CA GLY A 108 1.95 -19.97 20.64
C GLY A 108 0.59 -19.30 20.46
N LYS A 109 0.52 -18.08 19.93
CA LYS A 109 -0.73 -17.34 19.77
C LYS A 109 -1.75 -18.02 18.85
N PHE A 110 -1.32 -18.91 17.99
CA PHE A 110 -2.20 -19.64 17.07
C PHE A 110 -2.73 -20.98 17.63
N HIS A 111 -2.36 -21.32 18.87
CA HIS A 111 -2.87 -22.53 19.56
C HIS A 111 -2.75 -23.82 18.74
N GLY A 112 -1.63 -23.99 18.05
CA GLY A 112 -1.34 -25.19 17.23
C GLY A 112 -2.00 -25.20 15.85
N LYS A 113 -2.67 -24.13 15.44
CA LYS A 113 -3.21 -24.01 14.07
C LYS A 113 -2.07 -23.81 13.07
N THR A 114 -2.23 -24.37 11.87
CA THR A 114 -1.32 -24.10 10.75
C THR A 114 -1.40 -22.64 10.34
N VAL A 115 -0.26 -21.92 10.34
CA VAL A 115 -0.15 -20.53 9.90
C VAL A 115 0.21 -20.51 8.41
N GLN A 116 -0.51 -19.74 7.62
CA GLN A 116 -0.40 -19.69 6.16
C GLN A 116 -0.43 -18.23 5.67
N LEU A 117 0.01 -18.01 4.45
CA LEU A 117 -0.09 -16.68 3.82
C LEU A 117 -1.55 -16.23 3.73
N ILE A 118 -2.44 -17.14 3.34
CA ILE A 118 -3.89 -16.93 3.38
C ILE A 118 -4.47 -17.90 4.42
N PRO A 119 -5.19 -17.43 5.43
CA PRO A 119 -5.67 -16.06 5.65
C PRO A 119 -4.81 -15.20 6.58
N HIS A 120 -3.67 -15.68 7.13
CA HIS A 120 -3.02 -15.01 8.25
C HIS A 120 -2.27 -13.74 7.80
N LEU A 121 -1.43 -13.82 6.76
CA LEU A 121 -0.74 -12.65 6.23
C LEU A 121 -1.72 -11.68 5.55
N THR A 122 -2.68 -12.19 4.77
CA THR A 122 -3.70 -11.32 4.15
C THR A 122 -4.51 -10.57 5.21
N HIS A 123 -4.83 -11.21 6.34
CA HIS A 123 -5.49 -10.56 7.47
C HIS A 123 -4.61 -9.46 8.10
N ALA A 124 -3.33 -9.74 8.35
CA ALA A 124 -2.40 -8.76 8.90
C ALA A 124 -2.26 -7.53 7.99
N ILE A 125 -2.21 -7.72 6.68
CA ILE A 125 -2.22 -6.63 5.69
C ILE A 125 -3.51 -5.81 5.80
N GLN A 126 -4.67 -6.46 5.88
CA GLN A 126 -5.96 -5.78 6.00
C GLN A 126 -6.07 -4.96 7.29
N GLU A 127 -5.63 -5.51 8.43
CA GLU A 127 -5.64 -4.78 9.71
C GLU A 127 -4.70 -3.56 9.68
N SER A 128 -3.53 -3.68 9.04
CA SER A 128 -2.63 -2.55 8.81
C SER A 128 -3.31 -1.44 7.99
N ILE A 129 -4.04 -1.80 6.93
CA ILE A 129 -4.78 -0.85 6.07
C ILE A 129 -5.89 -0.15 6.87
N ILE A 130 -6.63 -0.89 7.68
CA ILE A 130 -7.70 -0.33 8.52
C ILE A 130 -7.10 0.66 9.52
N ALA A 131 -6.05 0.26 10.24
CA ALA A 131 -5.41 1.08 11.26
C ALA A 131 -4.83 2.38 10.71
N ALA A 132 -4.26 2.36 9.50
CA ALA A 132 -3.72 3.56 8.84
C ALA A 132 -4.83 4.51 8.33
N GLY A 133 -6.02 3.97 8.02
CA GLY A 133 -7.16 4.72 7.47
C GLY A 133 -8.18 5.22 8.51
N GLU A 134 -8.07 4.85 9.78
CA GLU A 134 -9.12 4.99 10.80
C GLU A 134 -9.68 6.41 10.95
N ASP A 135 -8.83 7.41 10.85
CA ASP A 135 -9.21 8.83 11.05
C ASP A 135 -9.52 9.59 9.77
N SER A 136 -9.67 8.94 8.64
CA SER A 136 -9.85 9.58 7.33
C SER A 136 -11.24 9.31 6.71
N ASP A 137 -11.64 10.19 5.79
CA ASP A 137 -12.81 9.96 4.94
C ASP A 137 -12.49 9.02 3.80
N VAL A 138 -11.29 9.20 3.24
CA VAL A 138 -10.73 8.38 2.17
C VAL A 138 -9.30 8.01 2.55
N HIS A 139 -9.02 6.71 2.53
CA HIS A 139 -7.69 6.15 2.69
C HIS A 139 -7.19 5.62 1.35
N ILE A 140 -6.04 6.13 0.90
CA ILE A 140 -5.39 5.72 -0.35
C ILE A 140 -4.29 4.74 -0.01
N VAL A 141 -4.29 3.58 -0.66
CA VAL A 141 -3.30 2.52 -0.45
C VAL A 141 -2.59 2.26 -1.77
N GLU A 142 -1.31 2.61 -1.84
CA GLU A 142 -0.47 2.23 -2.97
C GLU A 142 0.16 0.86 -2.72
N ILE A 143 -0.05 -0.06 -3.66
CA ILE A 143 0.62 -1.36 -3.64
C ILE A 143 1.90 -1.27 -4.47
N GLY A 144 3.04 -1.51 -3.82
CA GLY A 144 4.35 -1.58 -4.46
C GLY A 144 4.49 -2.78 -5.39
N GLY A 145 5.52 -2.74 -6.23
CA GLY A 145 5.76 -3.77 -7.24
C GLY A 145 4.79 -3.72 -8.41
N THR A 146 4.76 -4.78 -9.17
CA THR A 146 3.95 -4.96 -10.40
C THR A 146 2.92 -6.06 -10.17
N VAL A 147 1.67 -5.84 -10.58
CA VAL A 147 0.64 -6.88 -10.50
C VAL A 147 1.04 -8.05 -11.40
N GLY A 148 1.15 -9.22 -10.80
CA GLY A 148 1.65 -10.45 -11.44
C GLY A 148 2.98 -10.93 -10.87
N ASP A 149 3.72 -10.08 -10.17
CA ASP A 149 4.90 -10.50 -9.42
C ASP A 149 4.50 -11.37 -8.23
N TYR A 150 5.30 -12.41 -7.98
CA TYR A 150 4.96 -13.41 -6.97
C TYR A 150 4.86 -12.82 -5.55
N GLU A 151 5.77 -11.92 -5.21
CA GLU A 151 5.81 -11.26 -3.89
C GLU A 151 4.55 -10.45 -3.62
N GLY A 152 3.99 -9.83 -4.65
CA GLY A 152 2.78 -9.00 -4.57
C GLY A 152 1.48 -9.76 -4.35
N LEU A 153 1.45 -11.07 -4.58
CA LEU A 153 0.20 -11.86 -4.59
C LEU A 153 -0.58 -11.77 -3.29
N SER A 154 0.11 -11.80 -2.13
CA SER A 154 -0.55 -11.70 -0.82
C SER A 154 -1.24 -10.35 -0.62
N PHE A 155 -0.67 -9.25 -1.14
CA PHE A 155 -1.29 -7.93 -1.07
C PHE A 155 -2.49 -7.81 -2.02
N ILE A 156 -2.37 -8.33 -3.23
CA ILE A 156 -3.48 -8.36 -4.19
C ILE A 156 -4.65 -9.18 -3.66
N GLU A 157 -4.37 -10.34 -3.06
CA GLU A 157 -5.40 -11.16 -2.42
C GLU A 157 -6.01 -10.45 -1.20
N ALA A 158 -5.18 -9.81 -0.37
CA ALA A 158 -5.65 -9.07 0.79
C ALA A 158 -6.63 -7.96 0.41
N ILE A 159 -6.34 -7.16 -0.62
CA ILE A 159 -7.24 -6.08 -1.07
C ILE A 159 -8.49 -6.61 -1.76
N ARG A 160 -8.41 -7.77 -2.45
CA ARG A 160 -9.57 -8.45 -3.01
C ARG A 160 -10.54 -8.90 -1.91
N GLU A 161 -10.02 -9.60 -0.88
CA GLU A 161 -10.80 -10.02 0.28
C GLU A 161 -11.36 -8.84 1.06
N PHE A 162 -10.57 -7.75 1.18
CA PHE A 162 -10.93 -6.53 1.90
C PHE A 162 -12.26 -5.95 1.41
N ALA A 163 -12.47 -5.87 0.11
CA ALA A 163 -13.73 -5.37 -0.45
C ALA A 163 -14.95 -6.25 -0.10
N HIS A 164 -14.74 -7.55 0.08
CA HIS A 164 -15.81 -8.43 0.56
C HIS A 164 -16.11 -8.21 2.05
N LYS A 165 -15.09 -7.91 2.85
CA LYS A 165 -15.18 -7.69 4.30
C LYS A 165 -15.89 -6.37 4.64
N ILE A 166 -15.55 -5.28 3.95
CA ILE A 166 -16.03 -3.92 4.30
C ILE A 166 -17.16 -3.39 3.42
N GLY A 167 -17.43 -4.02 2.29
CA GLY A 167 -18.37 -3.59 1.26
C GLY A 167 -17.70 -3.04 0.02
N LYS A 168 -18.10 -3.56 -1.15
CA LYS A 168 -17.51 -3.18 -2.46
C LYS A 168 -17.73 -1.70 -2.79
N GLU A 169 -18.81 -1.13 -2.31
CA GLU A 169 -19.19 0.27 -2.50
C GLU A 169 -18.26 1.26 -1.78
N ARG A 170 -17.41 0.74 -0.89
CA ARG A 170 -16.40 1.50 -0.16
C ARG A 170 -15.00 1.37 -0.75
N CYS A 171 -14.82 0.56 -1.80
CA CYS A 171 -13.52 0.28 -2.41
C CYS A 171 -13.51 0.71 -3.87
N LEU A 172 -12.45 1.45 -4.25
CA LEU A 172 -12.12 1.77 -5.63
C LEU A 172 -10.73 1.20 -5.95
N TYR A 173 -10.58 0.62 -7.14
CA TYR A 173 -9.29 0.13 -7.63
C TYR A 173 -8.85 0.97 -8.82
N ALA A 174 -7.69 1.62 -8.68
CA ALA A 174 -7.03 2.38 -9.74
C ALA A 174 -5.80 1.61 -10.22
N HIS A 175 -5.88 1.01 -11.39
CA HIS A 175 -4.76 0.26 -11.96
C HIS A 175 -4.01 1.13 -12.97
N VAL A 176 -2.76 1.48 -12.67
CA VAL A 176 -1.91 2.34 -13.48
C VAL A 176 -1.10 1.48 -14.43
N VAL A 177 -1.23 1.73 -15.74
CA VAL A 177 -0.52 1.00 -16.77
C VAL A 177 0.09 1.95 -17.79
N TYR A 178 1.19 1.52 -18.39
CA TYR A 178 1.75 2.20 -19.55
C TYR A 178 0.98 1.75 -20.81
N VAL A 179 0.45 2.72 -21.54
CA VAL A 179 -0.26 2.47 -22.80
C VAL A 179 0.57 3.06 -23.94
N PRO A 180 1.42 2.28 -24.61
CA PRO A 180 2.28 2.77 -25.70
C PRO A 180 1.47 3.08 -26.95
N PHE A 181 1.87 4.13 -27.65
CA PHE A 181 1.43 4.35 -29.02
C PHE A 181 2.35 3.56 -29.98
N ILE A 182 1.75 2.71 -30.81
CA ILE A 182 2.47 1.87 -31.76
C ILE A 182 2.40 2.53 -33.14
N ASP A 183 3.55 3.04 -33.63
CA ASP A 183 3.62 3.78 -34.90
C ASP A 183 3.24 2.96 -36.11
N THR A 184 3.54 1.67 -36.12
CA THR A 184 3.21 0.76 -37.22
C THR A 184 1.71 0.50 -37.36
N SER A 185 0.98 0.39 -36.25
CA SER A 185 -0.48 0.18 -36.23
C SER A 185 -1.27 1.49 -36.04
N LYS A 186 -0.58 2.61 -35.75
CA LYS A 186 -1.19 3.94 -35.52
C LYS A 186 -2.25 3.95 -34.41
N GLU A 187 -2.04 3.14 -33.38
CA GLU A 187 -2.98 3.03 -32.24
C GLU A 187 -2.25 2.87 -30.91
N PHE A 188 -2.96 3.16 -29.80
CA PHE A 188 -2.53 2.80 -28.47
C PHE A 188 -2.81 1.33 -28.18
N LYS A 189 -1.89 0.67 -27.49
CA LYS A 189 -2.00 -0.75 -27.10
C LYS A 189 -1.88 -0.90 -25.59
#